data_389a0cde114e23a5e164060da1f85fc1
#
_entry.id   389a0cde114e23a5e164060da1f85fc1
#
_cell.length_a   1.000
_cell.length_b   1.000
_cell.length_c   1.000
_cell.angle_alpha   90.00
_cell.angle_beta   90.00
_cell.angle_gamma   90.00
#
_symmetry.space_group_name_H-M   'P 1'
#
loop_
_entity.id
_entity.type
_entity.pdbx_description
1 polymer ?
#
loop_
_entity_poly.entity_id
_entity_poly.type
_entity_poly.pdbx_seq_one_letter_code
_entity_poly.pdbx_strand_id
1 'polypeptide(L)'
;MAGQRKYSHIARTYDILDLPFEYLRYRPLRPTIWSGLDECCRILDAGIGTGRNMDYYPAGVEMVGLDLSPAMLARAAVRRRKTGTAVHLVEGNIIATPFADDTFDAVVSTFLFCVLPPDLQLPALRELARICKPEGEIRILEYAISANPIRRAVMKLWAPWIRFAYGAAFDRETEQYLATTGLQLVARR
;
A
#
# COMPACT_ATOMS: atom_id res chain seq x y z
N MET A 1 4.56 -18.04 -3.58
CA MET A 1 3.89 -18.96 -2.63
C MET A 1 4.30 -18.78 -1.15
N ALA A 2 5.56 -18.48 -0.81
CA ALA A 2 5.97 -18.27 0.59
C ALA A 2 5.33 -17.03 1.27
N GLY A 3 5.19 -15.91 0.55
CA GLY A 3 4.55 -14.70 1.07
C GLY A 3 3.07 -14.88 1.41
N GLN A 4 2.32 -15.57 0.58
CA GLN A 4 0.88 -15.79 0.74
C GLN A 4 0.53 -16.58 2.03
N ARG A 5 1.34 -17.61 2.38
CA ARG A 5 1.16 -18.40 3.61
C ARG A 5 1.43 -17.57 4.87
N LYS A 6 2.41 -16.68 4.84
CA LYS A 6 2.79 -15.85 5.99
C LYS A 6 1.65 -14.89 6.38
N TYR A 7 1.02 -14.23 5.40
CA TYR A 7 -0.06 -13.28 5.65
C TYR A 7 -1.37 -13.94 6.08
N SER A 8 -1.65 -15.18 5.68
CA SER A 8 -2.86 -15.91 6.13
C SER A 8 -2.86 -16.19 7.64
N HIS A 9 -1.69 -16.46 8.24
CA HIS A 9 -1.56 -16.70 9.67
C HIS A 9 -1.55 -15.40 10.49
N ILE A 10 -0.94 -14.35 9.95
CA ILE A 10 -0.79 -13.05 10.64
C ILE A 10 -2.07 -12.21 10.53
N ALA A 11 -2.91 -12.42 9.50
CA ALA A 11 -4.10 -11.61 9.25
C ALA A 11 -5.01 -11.44 10.49
N ARG A 12 -5.15 -12.47 11.34
CA ARG A 12 -5.99 -12.40 12.54
C ARG A 12 -5.44 -11.47 13.63
N THR A 13 -4.13 -11.39 13.75
CA THR A 13 -3.42 -10.62 14.80
C THR A 13 -2.82 -9.33 14.25
N TYR A 14 -2.78 -9.17 12.92
CA TYR A 14 -2.16 -8.03 12.25
C TYR A 14 -2.69 -6.70 12.75
N ASP A 15 -4.00 -6.55 12.79
CA ASP A 15 -4.64 -5.31 13.26
C ASP A 15 -4.32 -5.00 14.74
N ILE A 16 -4.13 -6.02 15.58
CA ILE A 16 -3.85 -5.87 17.02
C ILE A 16 -2.37 -5.52 17.24
N LEU A 17 -1.46 -6.22 16.57
CA LEU A 17 -0.02 -6.01 16.71
C LEU A 17 0.42 -4.63 16.19
N ASP A 18 -0.24 -4.16 15.15
CA ASP A 18 0.07 -2.88 14.49
C ASP A 18 -0.66 -1.67 15.12
N LEU A 19 -1.61 -1.91 16.05
CA LEU A 19 -2.41 -0.86 16.69
C LEU A 19 -1.58 0.31 17.27
N PRO A 20 -0.51 0.09 18.05
CA PRO A 20 0.25 1.19 18.62
C PRO A 20 0.90 2.07 17.57
N PHE A 21 1.48 1.46 16.52
CA PHE A 21 2.12 2.18 15.42
C PHE A 21 1.10 2.88 14.52
N GLU A 22 -0.02 2.22 14.23
CA GLU A 22 -1.12 2.80 13.46
C GLU A 22 -1.65 4.06 14.14
N TYR A 23 -2.05 3.98 15.43
CA TYR A 23 -2.65 5.11 16.13
C TYR A 23 -1.69 6.28 16.37
N LEU A 24 -0.42 6.00 16.72
CA LEU A 24 0.53 7.04 17.08
C LEU A 24 1.23 7.68 15.88
N ARG A 25 1.40 6.93 14.77
CA ARG A 25 2.27 7.37 13.68
C ARG A 25 1.63 7.36 12.29
N TYR A 26 0.84 6.35 11.94
CA TYR A 26 0.39 6.17 10.55
C TYR A 26 -1.00 6.72 10.28
N ARG A 27 -1.90 6.61 11.23
CA ARG A 27 -3.26 7.15 11.12
C ARG A 27 -3.30 8.64 10.74
N PRO A 28 -2.45 9.53 11.31
CA PRO A 28 -2.40 10.94 10.90
C PRO A 28 -1.91 11.18 9.47
N LEU A 29 -1.14 10.25 8.90
CA LEU A 29 -0.58 10.36 7.55
C LEU A 29 -1.56 9.88 6.46
N ARG A 30 -2.49 8.97 6.81
CA ARG A 30 -3.42 8.41 5.81
C ARG A 30 -4.30 9.46 5.13
N PRO A 31 -4.90 10.45 5.82
CA PRO A 31 -5.69 11.47 5.15
C PRO A 31 -4.91 12.24 4.08
N THR A 32 -3.61 12.45 4.29
CA THR A 32 -2.79 13.25 3.36
C THR A 32 -2.57 12.55 2.02
N ILE A 33 -2.53 11.21 2.00
CA ILE A 33 -2.34 10.46 0.75
C ILE A 33 -3.63 10.40 -0.09
N TRP A 34 -4.79 10.58 0.55
CA TRP A 34 -6.11 10.56 -0.11
C TRP A 34 -6.64 11.97 -0.45
N SER A 35 -6.02 13.04 0.07
CA SER A 35 -6.49 14.41 -0.14
C SER A 35 -6.37 14.83 -1.60
N GLY A 36 -7.42 15.50 -2.15
CA GLY A 36 -7.44 16.00 -3.53
C GLY A 36 -7.61 14.89 -4.60
N LEU A 37 -8.12 13.72 -4.22
CA LEU A 37 -8.50 12.65 -5.15
C LEU A 37 -10.01 12.59 -5.39
N ASP A 38 -10.76 13.55 -4.91
CA ASP A 38 -12.23 13.66 -5.02
C ASP A 38 -12.69 14.00 -6.44
N GLU A 39 -11.79 14.49 -7.30
CA GLU A 39 -12.05 14.73 -8.73
C GLU A 39 -11.78 13.50 -9.61
N CYS A 40 -11.16 12.45 -9.07
CA CYS A 40 -10.93 11.19 -9.78
C CYS A 40 -12.23 10.41 -9.98
N CYS A 41 -12.35 9.70 -11.10
CA CYS A 41 -13.51 8.83 -11.34
C CYS A 41 -13.28 7.43 -10.76
N ARG A 42 -12.04 6.91 -10.87
CA ARG A 42 -11.70 5.54 -10.47
C ARG A 42 -10.33 5.45 -9.85
N ILE A 43 -10.25 4.90 -8.62
CA ILE A 43 -9.01 4.80 -7.86
C ILE A 43 -8.75 3.35 -7.43
N LEU A 44 -7.48 2.93 -7.52
CA LEU A 44 -7.01 1.67 -6.97
C LEU A 44 -6.32 1.88 -5.62
N ASP A 45 -6.76 1.16 -4.59
CA ASP A 45 -5.98 0.92 -3.34
C ASP A 45 -5.17 -0.36 -3.53
N ALA A 46 -3.90 -0.21 -3.91
CA ALA A 46 -2.98 -1.29 -4.23
C ALA A 46 -2.36 -1.87 -2.96
N GLY A 47 -2.68 -3.13 -2.65
CA GLY A 47 -2.34 -3.74 -1.38
C GLY A 47 -3.26 -3.28 -0.26
N ILE A 48 -4.59 -3.33 -0.49
CA ILE A 48 -5.61 -2.86 0.46
C ILE A 48 -5.50 -3.50 1.85
N GLY A 49 -4.94 -4.70 1.95
CA GLY A 49 -4.79 -5.44 3.20
C GLY A 49 -6.14 -5.66 3.91
N THR A 50 -6.22 -5.24 5.18
CA THR A 50 -7.45 -5.32 5.98
C THR A 50 -8.41 -4.14 5.77
N GLY A 51 -8.10 -3.25 4.81
CA GLY A 51 -8.95 -2.12 4.41
C GLY A 51 -8.85 -0.90 5.31
N ARG A 52 -7.72 -0.63 5.96
CA ARG A 52 -7.54 0.51 6.87
C ARG A 52 -7.68 1.87 6.20
N ASN A 53 -7.52 1.95 4.88
CA ASN A 53 -7.71 3.19 4.12
C ASN A 53 -9.18 3.55 3.88
N MET A 54 -10.12 2.62 4.06
CA MET A 54 -11.53 2.82 3.74
C MET A 54 -12.17 4.02 4.45
N ASP A 55 -11.67 4.37 5.65
CA ASP A 55 -12.16 5.52 6.41
C ASP A 55 -11.77 6.88 5.78
N TYR A 56 -10.88 6.87 4.78
CA TYR A 56 -10.30 8.06 4.14
C TYR A 56 -10.60 8.15 2.64
N TYR A 57 -11.36 7.22 2.10
CA TYR A 57 -11.70 7.23 0.68
C TYR A 57 -12.55 8.44 0.33
N PRO A 58 -12.25 9.10 -0.81
CA PRO A 58 -13.05 10.22 -1.28
C PRO A 58 -14.47 9.77 -1.62
N ALA A 59 -15.44 10.64 -1.38
CA ALA A 59 -16.84 10.37 -1.69
C ALA A 59 -17.11 10.48 -3.20
N GLY A 60 -17.98 9.63 -3.72
CA GLY A 60 -18.40 9.70 -5.13
C GLY A 60 -17.43 9.07 -6.13
N VAL A 61 -16.33 8.50 -5.66
CA VAL A 61 -15.29 7.85 -6.48
C VAL A 61 -15.50 6.34 -6.52
N GLU A 62 -15.29 5.72 -7.69
CA GLU A 62 -15.25 4.26 -7.82
C GLU A 62 -13.96 3.71 -7.21
N MET A 63 -14.08 3.06 -6.06
CA MET A 63 -12.94 2.48 -5.37
C MET A 63 -12.76 1.00 -5.68
N VAL A 64 -11.53 0.62 -6.03
CA VAL A 64 -11.12 -0.78 -6.21
C VAL A 64 -9.99 -1.07 -5.22
N GLY A 65 -10.07 -2.17 -4.48
CA GLY A 65 -9.04 -2.62 -3.56
C GLY A 65 -8.46 -3.96 -4.00
N LEU A 66 -7.16 -4.00 -4.27
CA LEU A 66 -6.42 -5.19 -4.69
C LEU A 66 -5.55 -5.72 -3.54
N ASP A 67 -5.61 -7.02 -3.29
CA ASP A 67 -4.65 -7.71 -2.42
C ASP A 67 -4.40 -9.14 -2.90
N LEU A 68 -3.18 -9.63 -2.68
CA LEU A 68 -2.80 -11.01 -3.03
C LEU A 68 -3.37 -12.03 -2.05
N SER A 69 -3.73 -11.62 -0.83
CA SER A 69 -4.13 -12.50 0.26
C SER A 69 -5.64 -12.57 0.41
N PRO A 70 -6.28 -13.71 0.14
CA PRO A 70 -7.71 -13.91 0.42
C PRO A 70 -8.09 -13.66 1.88
N ALA A 71 -7.17 -13.97 2.82
CA ALA A 71 -7.38 -13.73 4.24
C ALA A 71 -7.44 -12.22 4.58
N MET A 72 -6.62 -11.39 3.93
CA MET A 72 -6.68 -9.94 4.06
C MET A 72 -7.98 -9.40 3.46
N LEU A 73 -8.34 -9.84 2.25
CA LEU A 73 -9.59 -9.44 1.58
C LEU A 73 -10.84 -9.83 2.39
N ALA A 74 -10.84 -10.99 3.05
CA ALA A 74 -11.93 -11.38 3.94
C ALA A 74 -12.10 -10.37 5.11
N ARG A 75 -11.02 -9.85 5.67
CA ARG A 75 -11.06 -8.80 6.71
C ARG A 75 -11.47 -7.44 6.14
N ALA A 76 -10.96 -7.09 4.97
CA ALA A 76 -11.41 -5.90 4.25
C ALA A 76 -12.91 -5.93 3.99
N ALA A 77 -13.46 -7.08 3.59
CA ALA A 77 -14.90 -7.27 3.40
C ALA A 77 -15.71 -7.09 4.70
N VAL A 78 -15.17 -7.53 5.85
CA VAL A 78 -15.79 -7.25 7.16
C VAL A 78 -15.77 -5.76 7.47
N ARG A 79 -14.63 -5.09 7.26
CA ARG A 79 -14.50 -3.64 7.48
C ARG A 79 -15.43 -2.87 6.55
N ARG A 80 -15.46 -3.19 5.25
CA ARG A 80 -16.37 -2.61 4.27
C ARG A 80 -17.83 -2.60 4.73
N ARG A 81 -18.31 -3.74 5.26
CA ARG A 81 -19.68 -3.81 5.79
C ARG A 81 -19.89 -2.93 7.03
N LYS A 82 -18.88 -2.81 7.91
CA LYS A 82 -18.98 -1.99 9.12
C LYS A 82 -18.95 -0.49 8.82
N THR A 83 -18.16 -0.06 7.86
CA THR A 83 -18.01 1.35 7.49
C THR A 83 -19.06 1.80 6.47
N GLY A 84 -19.75 0.87 5.80
CA GLY A 84 -20.64 1.18 4.68
C GLY A 84 -19.90 1.65 3.42
N THR A 85 -18.57 1.49 3.36
CA THR A 85 -17.73 1.99 2.26
C THR A 85 -18.01 1.22 0.97
N ALA A 86 -18.24 1.95 -0.12
CA ALA A 86 -18.37 1.37 -1.46
C ALA A 86 -16.96 1.11 -2.03
N VAL A 87 -16.54 -0.15 -2.09
CA VAL A 87 -15.27 -0.58 -2.68
C VAL A 87 -15.40 -1.98 -3.29
N HIS A 88 -14.86 -2.16 -4.48
CA HIS A 88 -14.74 -3.45 -5.14
C HIS A 88 -13.46 -4.15 -4.71
N LEU A 89 -13.57 -5.32 -4.06
CA LEU A 89 -12.42 -6.10 -3.60
C LEU A 89 -12.02 -7.12 -4.65
N VAL A 90 -10.76 -7.10 -5.06
CA VAL A 90 -10.19 -7.95 -6.10
C VAL A 90 -8.99 -8.71 -5.55
N GLU A 91 -8.96 -10.03 -5.73
CA GLU A 91 -7.77 -10.82 -5.46
C GLU A 91 -6.85 -10.73 -6.68
N GLY A 92 -5.59 -10.34 -6.45
CA GLY A 92 -4.61 -10.23 -7.54
C GLY A 92 -3.21 -9.93 -7.08
N ASN A 93 -2.27 -10.16 -7.99
CA ASN A 93 -0.84 -9.92 -7.77
C ASN A 93 -0.48 -8.54 -8.30
N ILE A 94 0.19 -7.72 -7.49
CA ILE A 94 0.60 -6.36 -7.84
C ILE A 94 1.60 -6.29 -8.99
N ILE A 95 2.30 -7.36 -9.32
CA ILE A 95 3.23 -7.42 -10.44
C ILE A 95 2.59 -7.89 -11.77
N ALA A 96 1.32 -8.30 -11.72
CA ALA A 96 0.53 -8.75 -12.87
C ALA A 96 -0.94 -8.69 -12.47
N THR A 97 -1.52 -7.50 -12.53
CA THR A 97 -2.91 -7.26 -12.11
C THR A 97 -3.91 -7.67 -13.21
N PRO A 98 -5.17 -7.97 -12.88
CA PRO A 98 -6.18 -8.32 -13.88
C PRO A 98 -6.80 -7.08 -14.58
N PHE A 99 -6.16 -5.92 -14.49
CA PHE A 99 -6.68 -4.68 -15.06
C PHE A 99 -6.05 -4.37 -16.42
N ALA A 100 -6.82 -3.71 -17.29
CA ALA A 100 -6.32 -3.19 -18.55
C ALA A 100 -5.38 -1.98 -18.31
N ASP A 101 -4.64 -1.60 -19.36
CA ASP A 101 -3.84 -0.37 -19.38
C ASP A 101 -4.77 0.84 -19.14
N ASP A 102 -4.23 1.90 -18.56
CA ASP A 102 -4.91 3.20 -18.39
C ASP A 102 -6.29 3.11 -17.72
N THR A 103 -6.43 2.19 -16.74
CA THR A 103 -7.72 1.92 -16.08
C THR A 103 -8.05 2.92 -14.97
N PHE A 104 -7.05 3.40 -14.23
CA PHE A 104 -7.25 4.20 -13.01
C PHE A 104 -6.77 5.64 -13.17
N ASP A 105 -7.56 6.59 -12.65
CA ASP A 105 -7.16 8.01 -12.56
C ASP A 105 -6.08 8.21 -11.50
N ALA A 106 -6.14 7.41 -10.43
CA ALA A 106 -5.11 7.37 -9.42
C ALA A 106 -4.88 5.96 -8.87
N VAL A 107 -3.64 5.67 -8.46
CA VAL A 107 -3.26 4.46 -7.75
C VAL A 107 -2.64 4.85 -6.42
N VAL A 108 -3.20 4.38 -5.32
CA VAL A 108 -2.68 4.62 -3.97
C VAL A 108 -2.15 3.32 -3.39
N SER A 109 -0.94 3.36 -2.84
CA SER A 109 -0.31 2.22 -2.17
C SER A 109 0.19 2.64 -0.79
N THR A 110 -0.17 1.88 0.25
CA THR A 110 0.28 2.14 1.61
C THR A 110 0.92 0.91 2.23
N PHE A 111 2.21 1.03 2.59
CA PHE A 111 2.98 -0.02 3.25
C PHE A 111 3.03 -1.36 2.50
N LEU A 112 2.98 -1.31 1.17
CA LEU A 112 3.08 -2.47 0.29
C LEU A 112 4.52 -2.74 -0.13
N PHE A 113 5.24 -1.70 -0.57
CA PHE A 113 6.60 -1.88 -1.09
C PHE A 113 7.58 -2.30 -0.01
N CYS A 114 7.39 -1.91 1.25
CA CYS A 114 8.22 -2.36 2.36
C CYS A 114 8.17 -3.89 2.58
N VAL A 115 7.11 -4.56 2.14
CA VAL A 115 6.95 -6.02 2.25
C VAL A 115 7.28 -6.77 0.96
N LEU A 116 7.40 -6.07 -0.16
CA LEU A 116 7.82 -6.68 -1.43
C LEU A 116 9.31 -7.02 -1.41
N PRO A 117 9.71 -8.20 -1.91
CA PRO A 117 11.10 -8.50 -2.21
C PRO A 117 11.74 -7.46 -3.14
N PRO A 118 13.07 -7.20 -3.03
CA PRO A 118 13.74 -6.21 -3.88
C PRO A 118 13.57 -6.43 -5.38
N ASP A 119 13.60 -7.68 -5.81
CA ASP A 119 13.42 -8.11 -7.21
C ASP A 119 12.01 -7.89 -7.75
N LEU A 120 11.01 -7.73 -6.88
CA LEU A 120 9.63 -7.47 -7.26
C LEU A 120 9.24 -5.97 -7.22
N GLN A 121 10.09 -5.09 -6.71
CA GLN A 121 9.83 -3.64 -6.61
C GLN A 121 9.62 -3.00 -8.00
N LEU A 122 10.59 -3.21 -8.90
CA LEU A 122 10.51 -2.67 -10.25
C LEU A 122 9.37 -3.26 -11.09
N PRO A 123 9.12 -4.59 -11.10
CA PRO A 123 7.92 -5.15 -11.74
C PRO A 123 6.62 -4.56 -11.21
N ALA A 124 6.48 -4.37 -9.88
CA ALA A 124 5.30 -3.77 -9.30
C ALA A 124 5.11 -2.31 -9.75
N LEU A 125 6.17 -1.48 -9.72
CA LEU A 125 6.08 -0.10 -10.20
C LEU A 125 5.69 -0.01 -11.68
N ARG A 126 6.24 -0.88 -12.53
CA ARG A 126 5.89 -0.94 -13.97
C ARG A 126 4.42 -1.31 -14.16
N GLU A 127 3.93 -2.24 -13.36
CA GLU A 127 2.52 -2.64 -13.41
C GLU A 127 1.61 -1.51 -12.94
N LEU A 128 1.95 -0.80 -11.83
CA LEU A 128 1.20 0.38 -11.41
C LEU A 128 1.20 1.47 -12.50
N ALA A 129 2.34 1.69 -13.15
CA ALA A 129 2.44 2.66 -14.25
C ALA A 129 1.58 2.25 -15.46
N ARG A 130 1.51 0.95 -15.78
CA ARG A 130 0.69 0.44 -16.89
C ARG A 130 -0.80 0.66 -16.67
N ILE A 131 -1.29 0.41 -15.47
CA ILE A 131 -2.73 0.50 -15.16
C ILE A 131 -3.20 1.90 -14.78
N CYS A 132 -2.27 2.81 -14.46
CA CYS A 132 -2.56 4.21 -14.22
C CYS A 132 -2.61 4.96 -15.55
N LYS A 133 -3.60 5.85 -15.72
CA LYS A 133 -3.72 6.70 -16.92
C LYS A 133 -2.48 7.59 -17.07
N PRO A 134 -2.13 8.02 -18.29
CA PRO A 134 -0.98 8.91 -18.52
C PRO A 134 -1.03 10.22 -17.72
N GLU A 135 -2.22 10.78 -17.55
CA GLU A 135 -2.47 12.01 -16.75
C GLU A 135 -2.77 11.70 -15.28
N GLY A 136 -2.76 10.41 -14.90
CA GLY A 136 -3.05 9.95 -13.56
C GLY A 136 -1.87 10.09 -12.61
N GLU A 137 -2.09 9.79 -11.35
CA GLU A 137 -1.06 9.86 -10.33
C GLU A 137 -0.93 8.57 -9.51
N ILE A 138 0.30 8.25 -9.14
CA ILE A 138 0.61 7.13 -8.26
C ILE A 138 1.12 7.69 -6.94
N ARG A 139 0.42 7.39 -5.85
CA ARG A 139 0.77 7.83 -4.50
C ARG A 139 1.24 6.66 -3.66
N ILE A 140 2.42 6.77 -3.09
CA ILE A 140 3.03 5.72 -2.29
C ILE A 140 3.36 6.25 -0.90
N LEU A 141 2.80 5.61 0.14
CA LEU A 141 3.15 5.88 1.54
C LEU A 141 3.93 4.68 2.09
N GLU A 142 5.19 4.90 2.42
CA GLU A 142 6.10 3.84 2.84
C GLU A 142 6.96 4.23 4.04
N TYR A 143 7.56 3.21 4.65
CA TYR A 143 8.59 3.42 5.65
C TYR A 143 9.86 3.98 5.00
N ALA A 144 10.35 5.09 5.52
CA ALA A 144 11.65 5.62 5.17
C ALA A 144 12.61 5.54 6.36
N ILE A 145 13.87 5.20 6.09
CA ILE A 145 14.92 5.28 7.11
C ILE A 145 15.12 6.75 7.49
N SER A 146 15.07 7.03 8.80
CA SER A 146 15.24 8.39 9.31
C SER A 146 16.63 8.96 8.96
N ALA A 147 16.66 10.22 8.52
CA ALA A 147 17.90 10.96 8.32
C ALA A 147 18.62 11.21 9.68
N ASN A 148 17.89 11.28 10.80
CA ASN A 148 18.45 11.45 12.13
C ASN A 148 19.23 10.20 12.55
N PRO A 149 20.54 10.31 12.92
CA PRO A 149 21.40 9.16 13.21
C PRO A 149 20.93 8.33 14.40
N ILE A 150 20.37 8.95 15.44
CA ILE A 150 19.90 8.25 16.64
C ILE A 150 18.65 7.43 16.28
N ARG A 151 17.66 8.05 15.60
CA ARG A 151 16.46 7.34 15.15
C ARG A 151 16.80 6.21 14.18
N ARG A 152 17.77 6.43 13.30
CA ARG A 152 18.29 5.41 12.37
C ARG A 152 18.87 4.22 13.12
N ALA A 153 19.68 4.45 14.17
CA ALA A 153 20.25 3.39 15.00
C ALA A 153 19.14 2.56 15.68
N VAL A 154 18.15 3.23 16.27
CA VAL A 154 16.97 2.57 16.86
C VAL A 154 16.22 1.76 15.82
N MET A 155 15.93 2.31 14.63
CA MET A 155 15.26 1.59 13.56
C MET A 155 16.03 0.34 13.12
N LYS A 156 17.37 0.45 12.99
CA LYS A 156 18.22 -0.70 12.66
C LYS A 156 18.19 -1.78 13.74
N LEU A 157 18.16 -1.40 15.01
CA LEU A 157 18.06 -2.35 16.13
C LEU A 157 16.72 -3.11 16.10
N TRP A 158 15.61 -2.45 15.75
CA TRP A 158 14.30 -3.06 15.67
C TRP A 158 14.00 -3.76 14.34
N ALA A 159 14.79 -3.51 13.29
CA ALA A 159 14.59 -4.06 11.95
C ALA A 159 14.47 -5.60 11.89
N PRO A 160 15.29 -6.40 12.61
CA PRO A 160 15.18 -7.85 12.61
C PRO A 160 13.83 -8.33 13.15
N TRP A 161 13.34 -7.69 14.23
CA TRP A 161 12.05 -8.03 14.82
C TRP A 161 10.88 -7.67 13.89
N ILE A 162 10.91 -6.50 13.26
CA ILE A 162 9.89 -6.06 12.30
C ILE A 162 9.88 -6.96 11.06
N ARG A 163 11.06 -7.35 10.55
CA ARG A 163 11.17 -8.32 9.46
C ARG A 163 10.58 -9.68 9.84
N PHE A 164 10.81 -10.13 11.07
CA PHE A 164 10.24 -11.38 11.57
C PHE A 164 8.72 -11.27 11.76
N ALA A 165 8.22 -10.25 12.43
CA ALA A 165 6.82 -10.08 12.80
C ALA A 165 5.93 -9.68 11.61
N TYR A 166 6.40 -8.77 10.75
CA TYR A 166 5.58 -8.19 9.66
C TYR A 166 6.09 -8.53 8.25
N GLY A 167 7.29 -9.04 8.11
CA GLY A 167 7.94 -9.20 6.81
C GLY A 167 8.37 -7.89 6.17
N ALA A 168 8.19 -6.76 6.87
CA ALA A 168 8.51 -5.43 6.37
C ALA A 168 10.00 -5.10 6.53
N ALA A 169 10.54 -4.31 5.63
CA ALA A 169 11.90 -3.82 5.66
C ALA A 169 11.91 -2.29 5.52
N PHE A 170 12.76 -1.61 6.31
CA PHE A 170 12.90 -0.15 6.28
C PHE A 170 13.88 0.34 5.22
N ASP A 171 14.66 -0.58 4.62
CA ASP A 171 15.77 -0.31 3.69
C ASP A 171 15.33 -0.33 2.22
N ARG A 172 14.04 -0.18 1.95
CA ARG A 172 13.52 -0.14 0.58
C ARG A 172 13.73 1.26 -0.01
N GLU A 173 14.47 1.31 -1.10
CA GLU A 173 14.72 2.54 -1.87
C GLU A 173 13.91 2.49 -3.17
N THR A 174 12.59 2.46 -3.05
CA THR A 174 11.66 2.33 -4.20
C THR A 174 11.87 3.46 -5.22
N GLU A 175 12.28 4.64 -4.75
CA GLU A 175 12.55 5.81 -5.61
C GLU A 175 13.65 5.57 -6.65
N GLN A 176 14.61 4.69 -6.39
CA GLN A 176 15.71 4.37 -7.35
C GLN A 176 15.20 3.80 -8.68
N TYR A 177 14.01 3.21 -8.68
CA TYR A 177 13.42 2.59 -9.86
C TYR A 177 12.59 3.56 -10.71
N LEU A 178 12.27 4.77 -10.23
CA LEU A 178 11.39 5.72 -10.93
C LEU A 178 11.91 6.06 -12.33
N ALA A 179 13.20 6.33 -12.46
CA ALA A 179 13.81 6.65 -13.75
C ALA A 179 13.66 5.55 -14.83
N THR A 180 13.46 4.29 -14.40
CA THR A 180 13.34 3.14 -15.30
C THR A 180 11.89 2.76 -15.62
N THR A 181 10.92 3.44 -15.01
CA THR A 181 9.48 3.18 -15.16
C THR A 181 8.75 4.25 -15.96
N GLY A 182 9.43 5.33 -16.35
CA GLY A 182 8.81 6.51 -16.98
C GLY A 182 8.05 7.39 -15.99
N LEU A 183 8.02 7.03 -14.71
CA LEU A 183 7.39 7.82 -13.66
C LEU A 183 8.28 9.01 -13.25
N GLN A 184 7.65 10.15 -12.97
CA GLN A 184 8.32 11.33 -12.46
C GLN A 184 7.95 11.57 -11.00
N LEU A 185 8.95 11.88 -10.18
CA LEU A 185 8.69 12.26 -8.79
C LEU A 185 8.16 13.70 -8.77
N VAL A 186 6.88 13.87 -8.43
CA VAL A 186 6.22 15.18 -8.38
C VAL A 186 6.40 15.83 -7.00
N ALA A 187 6.28 15.05 -5.92
CA ALA A 187 6.40 15.56 -4.56
C ALA A 187 6.92 14.48 -3.59
N ARG A 188 7.67 14.93 -2.58
CA ARG A 188 8.08 14.12 -1.41
C ARG A 188 7.68 14.87 -0.15
N ARG A 189 6.94 14.21 0.73
CA ARG A 189 6.48 14.80 2.01
C ARG A 189 6.96 14.00 3.22
#